data_9e1a0d88eee9be74b7372d830065425e
#
_entry.id   9e1a0d88eee9be74b7372d830065425e
#
_cell.length_a   1.000
_cell.length_b   1.000
_cell.length_c   1.000
_cell.angle_alpha   90.00
_cell.angle_beta   90.00
_cell.angle_gamma   90.00
#
_symmetry.space_group_name_H-M   'P 1'
#
loop_
_entity.id
_entity.type
_entity.pdbx_description
1 polymer ?
#
loop_
_entity_poly.entity_id
_entity_poly.type
_entity_poly.pdbx_seq_one_letter_code
_entity_poly.pdbx_strand_id
1 'polypeptide(L)'
;MAKTNSTSKNNKLEIKSVFAYQVFDSRGFPTVACEVVLNDGSKGLSMVPSGASTGEKEALELRDGGTKYHGKGVTKAVNNINKKIGPKILGVDATLQTEIDEFMIELDGTKTKAKLGANAILAVSMAVCRAAAKSLNLPLYQYIAKKVAKVKGADFILPVPMLNVINGGAHADNTIDFQEFMIMPVGAKTMAKALQMASEVFHSLQKLLKAKKFNTNKGDEGGFAPNLKSAEEALDLMSQAVVDAGYALGKDVAFALDCAASEFYSKEKQAYVFKKAVKAGILSEEKGTKTTEQLISYLEDLTKKYPIVSIEDGLDENDWKGMESLTKKIGKKVQIVGDDTYCTNPELTSKGVSLSATNSVLIKLNQIGTLTETIQTINIAKKANWTAVVSHRSGETEDAFIADLAVALSTGQIKTGSMSRSERIAKYNRLLAIEMQLGNKAKYLGSKTFYNLSTPAATPKKSPAKKTTKAKSKK
;
A
#
# COMPACT_ATOMS: atom_id res chain seq x y z
N MET A 1 -28.47 -8.28 -17.00
CA MET A 1 -27.67 -8.23 -18.24
C MET A 1 -28.44 -8.93 -19.34
N ALA A 2 -28.74 -8.26 -20.44
CA ALA A 2 -29.34 -8.88 -21.62
C ALA A 2 -28.26 -9.80 -22.27
N LYS A 3 -28.59 -11.08 -22.49
CA LYS A 3 -27.77 -11.96 -23.33
C LYS A 3 -27.80 -11.35 -24.73
N THR A 4 -26.71 -10.70 -25.13
CA THR A 4 -26.55 -10.28 -26.51
C THR A 4 -26.41 -11.52 -27.36
N ASN A 5 -27.41 -11.82 -28.19
CA ASN A 5 -27.33 -12.81 -29.27
C ASN A 5 -26.35 -12.28 -30.33
N SER A 6 -25.06 -12.37 -30.03
CA SER A 6 -23.97 -12.06 -30.95
C SER A 6 -23.43 -13.38 -31.49
N THR A 7 -23.70 -13.60 -32.74
CA THR A 7 -23.24 -14.75 -33.51
C THR A 7 -21.72 -14.93 -33.45
N SER A 8 -21.27 -16.04 -32.87
CA SER A 8 -20.08 -16.87 -33.12
C SER A 8 -18.64 -16.34 -33.15
N LYS A 9 -18.30 -15.06 -32.94
CA LYS A 9 -16.90 -14.61 -33.06
C LYS A 9 -16.13 -14.46 -31.74
N ASN A 10 -16.78 -14.41 -30.56
CA ASN A 10 -16.12 -14.19 -29.26
C ASN A 10 -16.41 -15.25 -28.19
N ASN A 11 -16.92 -16.41 -28.54
CA ASN A 11 -17.26 -17.48 -27.59
C ASN A 11 -16.07 -17.89 -26.70
N LYS A 12 -14.83 -17.79 -27.20
CA LYS A 12 -13.62 -18.14 -26.44
C LYS A 12 -13.41 -17.31 -25.18
N LEU A 13 -13.86 -16.04 -25.16
CA LEU A 13 -13.69 -15.09 -24.05
C LEU A 13 -14.81 -15.18 -22.99
N GLU A 14 -15.85 -15.96 -23.25
CA GLU A 14 -16.96 -16.13 -22.31
C GLU A 14 -16.54 -16.94 -21.09
N ILE A 15 -17.05 -16.52 -19.93
CA ILE A 15 -16.81 -17.19 -18.65
C ILE A 15 -17.51 -18.54 -18.64
N LYS A 16 -16.71 -19.61 -18.58
CA LYS A 16 -17.17 -21.02 -18.52
C LYS A 16 -17.47 -21.46 -17.10
N SER A 17 -16.60 -21.07 -16.15
CA SER A 17 -16.80 -21.41 -14.74
C SER A 17 -16.16 -20.39 -13.82
N VAL A 18 -16.75 -20.28 -12.62
CA VAL A 18 -16.24 -19.50 -11.50
C VAL A 18 -16.25 -20.39 -10.28
N PHE A 19 -15.11 -20.56 -9.64
CA PHE A 19 -14.95 -21.39 -8.46
C PHE A 19 -14.10 -20.69 -7.39
N ALA A 20 -14.66 -20.53 -6.21
CA ALA A 20 -13.96 -19.94 -5.07
C ALA A 20 -13.78 -20.96 -3.95
N TYR A 21 -12.69 -20.78 -3.21
CA TYR A 21 -12.31 -21.58 -2.06
C TYR A 21 -11.54 -20.76 -1.04
N GLN A 22 -11.43 -21.30 0.18
CA GLN A 22 -10.66 -20.69 1.26
C GLN A 22 -9.18 -20.97 1.09
N VAL A 23 -8.35 -19.95 1.30
CA VAL A 23 -6.89 -20.04 1.48
C VAL A 23 -6.50 -19.32 2.77
N PHE A 24 -5.21 -19.25 3.10
CA PHE A 24 -4.72 -18.52 4.27
C PHE A 24 -3.91 -17.30 3.86
N ASP A 25 -4.05 -16.22 4.63
CA ASP A 25 -3.19 -15.06 4.55
C ASP A 25 -1.87 -15.25 5.33
N SER A 26 -0.96 -14.29 5.23
CA SER A 26 0.36 -14.31 5.89
C SER A 26 0.31 -14.31 7.43
N ARG A 27 -0.88 -14.07 8.01
CA ARG A 27 -1.14 -14.15 9.46
C ARG A 27 -1.79 -15.46 9.88
N GLY A 28 -2.01 -16.39 8.92
CA GLY A 28 -2.67 -17.67 9.17
C GLY A 28 -4.19 -17.56 9.34
N PHE A 29 -4.82 -16.45 8.94
CA PHE A 29 -6.26 -16.33 8.90
C PHE A 29 -6.81 -16.69 7.52
N PRO A 30 -8.05 -17.25 7.45
CA PRO A 30 -8.70 -17.52 6.19
C PRO A 30 -8.90 -16.28 5.34
N THR A 31 -8.72 -16.44 4.03
CA THR A 31 -9.13 -15.46 3.01
C THR A 31 -9.65 -16.16 1.77
N VAL A 32 -10.09 -15.39 0.76
CA VAL A 32 -10.80 -15.90 -0.41
C VAL A 32 -9.85 -16.02 -1.59
N ALA A 33 -9.84 -17.19 -2.23
CA ALA A 33 -9.31 -17.40 -3.56
C ALA A 33 -10.46 -17.63 -4.56
N CYS A 34 -10.29 -17.16 -5.80
CA CYS A 34 -11.25 -17.37 -6.88
C CYS A 34 -10.52 -17.72 -8.17
N GLU A 35 -10.93 -18.82 -8.83
CA GLU A 35 -10.52 -19.18 -10.18
C GLU A 35 -11.67 -18.93 -11.16
N VAL A 36 -11.38 -18.21 -12.24
CA VAL A 36 -12.26 -18.03 -13.39
C VAL A 36 -11.65 -18.76 -14.60
N VAL A 37 -12.44 -19.58 -15.28
CA VAL A 37 -12.04 -20.29 -16.50
C VAL A 37 -12.89 -19.82 -17.66
N LEU A 38 -12.28 -19.52 -18.79
CA LEU A 38 -12.96 -19.13 -20.03
C LEU A 38 -13.17 -20.34 -20.96
N ASN A 39 -13.99 -20.16 -22.00
CA ASN A 39 -14.29 -21.23 -22.96
C ASN A 39 -13.06 -21.76 -23.70
N ASP A 40 -12.03 -20.92 -23.91
CA ASP A 40 -10.75 -21.35 -24.51
C ASP A 40 -9.81 -22.07 -23.53
N GLY A 41 -10.23 -22.27 -22.28
CA GLY A 41 -9.43 -22.88 -21.23
C GLY A 41 -8.50 -21.91 -20.50
N SER A 42 -8.47 -20.64 -20.84
CA SER A 42 -7.70 -19.62 -20.11
C SER A 42 -8.21 -19.47 -18.69
N LYS A 43 -7.28 -19.43 -17.71
CA LYS A 43 -7.59 -19.37 -16.29
C LYS A 43 -7.02 -18.12 -15.64
N GLY A 44 -7.82 -17.47 -14.79
CA GLY A 44 -7.38 -16.41 -13.90
C GLY A 44 -7.63 -16.82 -12.44
N LEU A 45 -6.58 -16.86 -11.64
CA LEU A 45 -6.64 -17.10 -10.19
C LEU A 45 -6.32 -15.82 -9.45
N SER A 46 -7.09 -15.51 -8.42
CA SER A 46 -6.86 -14.39 -7.51
C SER A 46 -6.94 -14.82 -6.05
N MET A 47 -6.22 -14.13 -5.18
CA MET A 47 -6.31 -14.28 -3.72
C MET A 47 -6.39 -12.90 -3.09
N VAL A 48 -7.40 -12.67 -2.26
CA VAL A 48 -7.70 -11.35 -1.69
C VAL A 48 -6.91 -11.13 -0.40
N PRO A 49 -6.26 -9.96 -0.22
CA PRO A 49 -5.60 -9.62 1.05
C PRO A 49 -6.62 -9.19 2.11
N SER A 50 -6.16 -9.10 3.38
CA SER A 50 -6.98 -8.71 4.54
C SER A 50 -6.25 -7.69 5.42
N GLY A 51 -6.93 -6.64 5.87
CA GLY A 51 -6.36 -5.64 6.78
C GLY A 51 -6.29 -6.10 8.24
N ALA A 52 -5.35 -5.52 9.01
CA ALA A 52 -5.36 -5.59 10.48
C ALA A 52 -6.05 -4.37 11.07
N SER A 53 -5.55 -3.18 10.73
CA SER A 53 -6.25 -1.91 10.89
C SER A 53 -7.16 -1.68 9.69
N THR A 54 -8.33 -1.12 9.90
CA THR A 54 -9.31 -0.84 8.83
C THR A 54 -9.93 0.51 9.07
N GLY A 55 -9.95 1.37 8.05
CA GLY A 55 -10.67 2.64 8.10
C GLY A 55 -12.19 2.41 8.27
N GLU A 56 -12.85 3.29 9.01
CA GLU A 56 -14.29 3.20 9.30
C GLU A 56 -15.15 3.15 8.01
N LYS A 57 -14.61 3.63 6.89
CA LYS A 57 -15.33 3.80 5.61
C LYS A 57 -14.99 2.74 4.56
N GLU A 58 -14.21 1.71 4.92
CA GLU A 58 -13.91 0.60 4.02
C GLU A 58 -15.15 -0.20 3.64
N ALA A 59 -15.15 -0.77 2.44
CA ALA A 59 -16.12 -1.78 2.07
C ALA A 59 -15.96 -3.04 2.95
N LEU A 60 -17.08 -3.69 3.28
CA LEU A 60 -17.11 -4.76 4.27
C LEU A 60 -16.37 -6.02 3.79
N GLU A 61 -15.33 -6.41 4.48
CA GLU A 61 -14.78 -7.76 4.41
C GLU A 61 -15.71 -8.74 5.10
N LEU A 62 -16.41 -9.58 4.34
CA LEU A 62 -17.41 -10.50 4.89
C LEU A 62 -16.73 -11.67 5.60
N ARG A 63 -16.97 -11.76 6.91
CA ARG A 63 -16.51 -12.82 7.80
C ARG A 63 -17.67 -13.66 8.31
N ASP A 64 -17.37 -14.94 8.64
CA ASP A 64 -18.41 -15.87 9.10
C ASP A 64 -18.93 -15.54 10.49
N GLY A 65 -18.09 -14.93 11.35
CA GLY A 65 -18.39 -14.79 12.78
C GLY A 65 -18.30 -16.13 13.52
N GLY A 66 -18.83 -16.17 14.72
CA GLY A 66 -18.82 -17.38 15.57
C GLY A 66 -17.43 -17.72 16.10
N THR A 67 -17.20 -19.01 16.43
CA THR A 67 -15.98 -19.46 17.12
C THR A 67 -14.87 -19.97 16.20
N LYS A 68 -15.24 -20.53 15.04
CA LYS A 68 -14.27 -21.06 14.08
C LYS A 68 -13.37 -19.94 13.57
N TYR A 69 -12.05 -20.21 13.53
CA TYR A 69 -11.04 -19.22 13.15
C TYR A 69 -11.18 -17.88 13.92
N HIS A 70 -11.61 -17.95 15.18
CA HIS A 70 -11.88 -16.76 16.00
C HIS A 70 -12.86 -15.76 15.32
N GLY A 71 -13.87 -16.28 14.59
CA GLY A 71 -14.83 -15.49 13.85
C GLY A 71 -14.38 -15.03 12.46
N LYS A 72 -13.11 -15.30 12.08
CA LYS A 72 -12.51 -14.80 10.82
C LYS A 72 -12.66 -15.76 9.63
N GLY A 73 -13.54 -16.78 9.68
CA GLY A 73 -13.86 -17.64 8.55
C GLY A 73 -14.41 -16.86 7.35
N VAL A 74 -14.33 -17.44 6.14
CA VAL A 74 -14.77 -16.79 4.88
C VAL A 74 -15.77 -17.66 4.09
N THR A 75 -16.38 -18.65 4.71
CA THR A 75 -17.31 -19.58 4.06
C THR A 75 -18.50 -18.85 3.43
N LYS A 76 -19.02 -17.79 4.08
CA LYS A 76 -20.10 -16.95 3.55
C LYS A 76 -19.69 -16.28 2.24
N ALA A 77 -18.51 -15.66 2.21
CA ALA A 77 -17.97 -15.00 1.02
C ALA A 77 -17.73 -16.00 -0.13
N VAL A 78 -17.11 -17.15 0.16
CA VAL A 78 -16.92 -18.25 -0.81
C VAL A 78 -18.27 -18.75 -1.35
N ASN A 79 -19.26 -18.96 -0.49
CA ASN A 79 -20.59 -19.37 -0.93
C ASN A 79 -21.29 -18.28 -1.77
N ASN A 80 -21.10 -17.00 -1.47
CA ASN A 80 -21.64 -15.92 -2.28
C ASN A 80 -21.05 -15.94 -3.70
N ILE A 81 -19.75 -16.22 -3.85
CA ILE A 81 -19.14 -16.38 -5.18
C ILE A 81 -19.76 -17.59 -5.89
N ASN A 82 -19.70 -18.78 -5.27
CA ASN A 82 -20.05 -20.03 -5.93
C ASN A 82 -21.56 -20.17 -6.23
N LYS A 83 -22.43 -19.57 -5.40
CA LYS A 83 -23.89 -19.76 -5.49
C LYS A 83 -24.66 -18.54 -5.99
N LYS A 84 -24.08 -17.31 -5.88
CA LYS A 84 -24.82 -16.09 -6.23
C LYS A 84 -24.15 -15.31 -7.38
N ILE A 85 -22.83 -15.09 -7.34
CA ILE A 85 -22.12 -14.33 -8.38
C ILE A 85 -21.84 -15.21 -9.58
N GLY A 86 -21.12 -16.33 -9.38
CA GLY A 86 -20.65 -17.21 -10.44
C GLY A 86 -21.76 -17.61 -11.42
N PRO A 87 -22.91 -18.21 -10.97
CA PRO A 87 -23.96 -18.63 -11.89
C PRO A 87 -24.55 -17.51 -12.74
N LYS A 88 -24.45 -16.26 -12.31
CA LYS A 88 -25.02 -15.09 -13.02
C LYS A 88 -24.11 -14.46 -14.05
N ILE A 89 -22.81 -14.75 -13.98
CA ILE A 89 -21.82 -14.22 -14.93
C ILE A 89 -21.33 -15.27 -15.93
N LEU A 90 -21.84 -16.52 -15.87
CA LEU A 90 -21.55 -17.55 -16.89
C LEU A 90 -22.03 -17.09 -18.27
N GLY A 91 -21.19 -17.30 -19.30
CA GLY A 91 -21.45 -16.88 -20.68
C GLY A 91 -21.23 -15.38 -20.92
N VAL A 92 -20.82 -14.60 -19.92
CA VAL A 92 -20.45 -13.19 -20.09
C VAL A 92 -19.03 -13.10 -20.64
N ASP A 93 -18.78 -12.17 -21.57
CA ASP A 93 -17.43 -11.87 -22.08
C ASP A 93 -16.56 -11.27 -20.97
N ALA A 94 -15.49 -11.93 -20.62
CA ALA A 94 -14.57 -11.53 -19.56
C ALA A 94 -13.84 -10.20 -19.82
N THR A 95 -13.88 -9.68 -21.04
CA THR A 95 -13.32 -8.35 -21.36
C THR A 95 -14.20 -7.19 -20.91
N LEU A 96 -15.45 -7.46 -20.58
CA LEU A 96 -16.41 -6.49 -20.04
C LEU A 96 -16.20 -6.25 -18.55
N GLN A 97 -14.97 -5.88 -18.16
CA GLN A 97 -14.58 -5.74 -16.76
C GLN A 97 -15.48 -4.78 -15.98
N THR A 98 -15.73 -3.61 -16.55
CA THR A 98 -16.55 -2.58 -15.89
C THR A 98 -17.97 -3.07 -15.67
N GLU A 99 -18.58 -3.66 -16.69
CA GLU A 99 -19.94 -4.16 -16.65
C GLU A 99 -20.09 -5.32 -15.65
N ILE A 100 -19.07 -6.17 -15.53
CA ILE A 100 -19.05 -7.27 -14.55
C ILE A 100 -18.92 -6.71 -13.12
N ASP A 101 -18.03 -5.74 -12.91
CA ASP A 101 -17.83 -5.11 -11.60
C ASP A 101 -19.12 -4.35 -11.16
N GLU A 102 -19.70 -3.55 -12.05
CA GLU A 102 -20.96 -2.83 -11.80
C GLU A 102 -22.12 -3.79 -11.51
N PHE A 103 -22.23 -4.88 -12.28
CA PHE A 103 -23.21 -5.91 -12.01
C PHE A 103 -23.08 -6.54 -10.62
N MET A 104 -21.84 -6.79 -10.15
CA MET A 104 -21.60 -7.33 -8.81
C MET A 104 -21.97 -6.31 -7.72
N ILE A 105 -21.72 -5.03 -7.94
CA ILE A 105 -22.11 -3.93 -7.04
C ILE A 105 -23.64 -3.85 -6.95
N GLU A 106 -24.34 -3.86 -8.08
CA GLU A 106 -25.81 -3.87 -8.12
C GLU A 106 -26.40 -5.12 -7.46
N LEU A 107 -25.80 -6.29 -7.67
CA LEU A 107 -26.22 -7.55 -7.05
C LEU A 107 -26.10 -7.52 -5.52
N ASP A 108 -25.08 -6.84 -5.00
CA ASP A 108 -24.94 -6.57 -3.56
C ASP A 108 -25.99 -5.56 -3.10
N GLY A 109 -26.12 -4.42 -3.78
CA GLY A 109 -27.10 -3.38 -3.54
C GLY A 109 -26.92 -2.61 -2.23
N THR A 110 -25.75 -2.71 -1.57
CA THR A 110 -25.41 -1.92 -0.37
C THR A 110 -24.17 -1.05 -0.64
N LYS A 111 -24.07 0.10 0.03
CA LYS A 111 -22.93 1.02 -0.14
C LYS A 111 -21.59 0.38 0.22
N THR A 112 -21.58 -0.48 1.23
CA THR A 112 -20.38 -1.10 1.78
C THR A 112 -20.15 -2.53 1.29
N LYS A 113 -20.92 -3.01 0.29
CA LYS A 113 -20.84 -4.38 -0.22
C LYS A 113 -21.10 -5.44 0.87
N ALA A 114 -22.00 -5.13 1.82
CA ALA A 114 -22.20 -5.92 3.04
C ALA A 114 -22.94 -7.25 2.82
N LYS A 115 -23.70 -7.42 1.72
CA LYS A 115 -24.45 -8.66 1.47
C LYS A 115 -23.61 -9.75 0.82
N LEU A 116 -22.76 -9.41 -0.14
CA LEU A 116 -21.89 -10.36 -0.82
C LEU A 116 -20.49 -10.40 -0.18
N GLY A 117 -20.02 -9.27 0.29
CA GLY A 117 -18.67 -9.05 0.81
C GLY A 117 -17.73 -8.45 -0.23
N ALA A 118 -17.01 -7.40 0.13
CA ALA A 118 -15.99 -6.79 -0.73
C ALA A 118 -14.90 -7.80 -1.13
N ASN A 119 -14.53 -8.71 -0.22
CA ASN A 119 -13.60 -9.80 -0.48
C ASN A 119 -14.12 -10.78 -1.55
N ALA A 120 -15.41 -11.10 -1.55
CA ALA A 120 -16.01 -11.95 -2.57
C ALA A 120 -16.03 -11.26 -3.94
N ILE A 121 -16.46 -10.01 -3.98
CA ILE A 121 -16.54 -9.22 -5.21
C ILE A 121 -15.14 -9.00 -5.82
N LEU A 122 -14.17 -8.60 -5.01
CA LEU A 122 -12.80 -8.37 -5.47
C LEU A 122 -12.13 -9.64 -6.00
N ALA A 123 -12.36 -10.79 -5.34
CA ALA A 123 -11.81 -12.06 -5.81
C ALA A 123 -12.25 -12.36 -7.25
N VAL A 124 -13.52 -12.17 -7.56
CA VAL A 124 -14.05 -12.36 -8.93
C VAL A 124 -13.49 -11.30 -9.88
N SER A 125 -13.52 -10.03 -9.50
CA SER A 125 -13.03 -8.91 -10.32
C SER A 125 -11.59 -9.12 -10.80
N MET A 126 -10.67 -9.48 -9.89
CA MET A 126 -9.28 -9.75 -10.23
C MET A 126 -9.10 -11.04 -11.06
N ALA A 127 -9.86 -12.10 -10.74
CA ALA A 127 -9.77 -13.36 -11.47
C ALA A 127 -10.25 -13.23 -12.92
N VAL A 128 -11.35 -12.53 -13.16
CA VAL A 128 -11.85 -12.20 -14.51
C VAL A 128 -10.80 -11.42 -15.31
N CYS A 129 -10.23 -10.37 -14.70
CA CYS A 129 -9.17 -9.59 -15.33
C CYS A 129 -7.98 -10.44 -15.80
N ARG A 130 -7.52 -11.37 -14.96
CA ARG A 130 -6.43 -12.29 -15.30
C ARG A 130 -6.80 -13.30 -16.39
N ALA A 131 -7.99 -13.87 -16.32
CA ALA A 131 -8.46 -14.81 -17.33
C ALA A 131 -8.52 -14.16 -18.73
N ALA A 132 -9.10 -12.97 -18.80
CA ALA A 132 -9.19 -12.19 -20.03
C ALA A 132 -7.81 -11.77 -20.57
N ALA A 133 -6.90 -11.34 -19.70
CA ALA A 133 -5.52 -11.02 -20.10
C ALA A 133 -4.82 -12.25 -20.72
N LYS A 134 -4.97 -13.43 -20.11
CA LYS A 134 -4.38 -14.68 -20.58
C LYS A 134 -4.97 -15.13 -21.90
N SER A 135 -6.28 -15.08 -22.07
CA SER A 135 -6.97 -15.42 -23.32
C SER A 135 -6.55 -14.53 -24.48
N LEU A 136 -6.27 -13.26 -24.21
CA LEU A 136 -5.77 -12.30 -25.20
C LEU A 136 -4.25 -12.36 -25.38
N ASN A 137 -3.56 -13.27 -24.69
CA ASN A 137 -2.10 -13.40 -24.70
C ASN A 137 -1.38 -12.07 -24.40
N LEU A 138 -1.92 -11.31 -23.44
CA LEU A 138 -1.34 -10.06 -22.98
C LEU A 138 -0.77 -10.23 -21.57
N PRO A 139 0.41 -9.68 -21.28
CA PRO A 139 0.84 -9.47 -19.90
C PRO A 139 -0.23 -8.68 -19.12
N LEU A 140 -0.45 -9.03 -17.84
CA LEU A 140 -1.55 -8.47 -17.06
C LEU A 140 -1.50 -6.94 -16.99
N TYR A 141 -0.32 -6.36 -16.74
CA TYR A 141 -0.16 -4.88 -16.72
C TYR A 141 -0.54 -4.23 -18.07
N GLN A 142 -0.25 -4.87 -19.19
CA GLN A 142 -0.64 -4.34 -20.51
C GLN A 142 -2.14 -4.46 -20.75
N TYR A 143 -2.74 -5.57 -20.32
CA TYR A 143 -4.18 -5.78 -20.42
C TYR A 143 -4.94 -4.73 -19.58
N ILE A 144 -4.57 -4.56 -18.32
CA ILE A 144 -5.18 -3.54 -17.45
C ILE A 144 -5.08 -2.17 -18.10
N ALA A 145 -3.88 -1.76 -18.54
CA ALA A 145 -3.68 -0.45 -19.13
C ALA A 145 -4.51 -0.24 -20.41
N LYS A 146 -4.43 -1.18 -21.36
CA LYS A 146 -4.97 -0.99 -22.71
C LYS A 146 -6.46 -1.31 -22.82
N LYS A 147 -6.94 -2.32 -22.08
CA LYS A 147 -8.31 -2.85 -22.24
C LYS A 147 -9.23 -2.41 -21.12
N VAL A 148 -8.77 -2.39 -19.87
CA VAL A 148 -9.59 -1.99 -18.72
C VAL A 148 -9.55 -0.47 -18.53
N ALA A 149 -8.38 0.09 -18.30
CA ALA A 149 -8.21 1.52 -18.02
C ALA A 149 -8.19 2.40 -19.29
N LYS A 150 -8.04 1.81 -20.48
CA LYS A 150 -8.02 2.49 -21.80
C LYS A 150 -7.00 3.64 -21.87
N VAL A 151 -5.84 3.46 -21.25
CA VAL A 151 -4.75 4.45 -21.24
C VAL A 151 -4.15 4.57 -22.63
N LYS A 152 -4.19 5.76 -23.21
CA LYS A 152 -3.59 6.04 -24.54
C LYS A 152 -2.08 6.23 -24.39
N GLY A 153 -1.28 5.58 -25.24
CA GLY A 153 0.17 5.76 -25.28
C GLY A 153 0.89 5.42 -23.98
N ALA A 154 0.50 4.33 -23.31
CA ALA A 154 1.01 3.98 -21.99
C ALA A 154 2.53 3.81 -21.98
N ASP A 155 3.24 4.77 -21.40
CA ASP A 155 4.60 4.59 -20.90
C ASP A 155 4.51 3.83 -19.58
N PHE A 156 4.98 2.59 -19.58
CA PHE A 156 4.96 1.77 -18.37
C PHE A 156 6.07 2.19 -17.42
N ILE A 157 5.69 2.84 -16.31
CA ILE A 157 6.61 3.29 -15.26
C ILE A 157 6.66 2.24 -14.16
N LEU A 158 7.87 1.78 -13.84
CA LEU A 158 8.13 0.94 -12.69
C LEU A 158 8.06 1.79 -11.42
N PRO A 159 7.29 1.37 -10.41
CA PRO A 159 7.09 2.16 -9.22
C PRO A 159 8.32 2.20 -8.31
N VAL A 160 8.57 3.34 -7.67
CA VAL A 160 9.52 3.43 -6.55
C VAL A 160 8.94 2.67 -5.36
N PRO A 161 9.64 1.66 -4.81
CA PRO A 161 9.15 0.94 -3.65
C PRO A 161 9.31 1.76 -2.37
N MET A 162 8.27 1.75 -1.54
CA MET A 162 8.24 2.24 -0.17
C MET A 162 8.36 1.00 0.74
N LEU A 163 9.57 0.74 1.24
CA LEU A 163 9.87 -0.50 1.95
C LEU A 163 9.83 -0.27 3.46
N ASN A 164 8.88 -0.86 4.14
CA ASN A 164 8.72 -0.78 5.58
C ASN A 164 9.85 -1.56 6.29
N VAL A 165 10.86 -0.86 6.80
CA VAL A 165 12.05 -1.48 7.43
C VAL A 165 11.99 -1.51 8.96
N ILE A 166 11.19 -0.63 9.60
CA ILE A 166 10.89 -0.65 11.03
C ILE A 166 9.38 -0.54 11.21
N ASN A 167 8.80 -1.52 11.92
CA ASN A 167 7.40 -1.57 12.30
C ASN A 167 7.17 -1.05 13.72
N GLY A 168 6.06 -0.36 13.92
CA GLY A 168 5.52 0.05 15.21
C GLY A 168 3.99 -0.01 15.20
N GLY A 169 3.32 0.85 15.97
CA GLY A 169 1.87 0.96 15.98
C GLY A 169 1.17 -0.39 16.17
N ALA A 170 0.12 -0.63 15.39
CA ALA A 170 -0.63 -1.88 15.37
C ALA A 170 0.15 -3.04 14.70
N HIS A 171 1.22 -2.77 13.94
CA HIS A 171 1.99 -3.77 13.19
C HIS A 171 3.11 -4.45 14.00
N ALA A 172 3.35 -4.03 15.23
CA ALA A 172 4.37 -4.63 16.10
C ALA A 172 4.06 -4.46 17.59
N ASP A 173 4.39 -5.47 18.39
CA ASP A 173 4.35 -5.37 19.85
C ASP A 173 5.67 -4.79 20.36
N ASN A 174 5.77 -3.46 20.32
CA ASN A 174 6.93 -2.67 20.75
C ASN A 174 6.49 -1.30 21.31
N THR A 175 7.44 -0.39 21.52
CA THR A 175 7.24 0.89 22.20
C THR A 175 6.99 2.09 21.26
N ILE A 176 6.90 1.88 19.94
CA ILE A 176 6.77 2.94 18.95
C ILE A 176 5.30 3.13 18.58
N ASP A 177 4.79 4.36 18.62
CA ASP A 177 3.39 4.67 18.27
C ASP A 177 3.17 4.78 16.76
N PHE A 178 4.11 5.35 15.98
CA PHE A 178 4.02 5.38 14.52
C PHE A 178 4.12 3.97 13.94
N GLN A 179 3.30 3.68 12.92
CA GLN A 179 3.10 2.32 12.42
C GLN A 179 4.22 1.83 11.52
N GLU A 180 4.74 2.68 10.60
CA GLU A 180 5.73 2.26 9.62
C GLU A 180 6.79 3.34 9.37
N PHE A 181 8.03 2.88 9.31
CA PHE A 181 9.20 3.68 8.90
C PHE A 181 9.79 3.04 7.64
N MET A 182 9.70 3.76 6.54
CA MET A 182 10.01 3.23 5.21
C MET A 182 11.22 3.88 4.59
N ILE A 183 11.99 3.10 3.83
CA ILE A 183 13.02 3.59 2.91
C ILE A 183 12.49 3.62 1.48
N MET A 184 12.94 4.60 0.71
CA MET A 184 12.61 4.78 -0.71
C MET A 184 13.90 4.97 -1.52
N PRO A 185 14.29 4.03 -2.40
CA PRO A 185 15.50 4.11 -3.22
C PRO A 185 15.32 5.05 -4.43
N VAL A 186 15.14 6.34 -4.16
CA VAL A 186 14.82 7.38 -5.15
C VAL A 186 15.97 7.72 -6.10
N GLY A 187 17.20 7.38 -5.74
CA GLY A 187 18.40 7.61 -6.58
C GLY A 187 18.68 6.49 -7.57
N ALA A 188 17.98 5.36 -7.48
CA ALA A 188 18.13 4.24 -8.41
C ALA A 188 17.73 4.63 -9.85
N LYS A 189 18.25 3.89 -10.82
CA LYS A 189 17.94 4.10 -12.26
C LYS A 189 17.10 2.97 -12.83
N THR A 190 16.98 1.84 -12.12
CA THR A 190 16.25 0.64 -12.53
C THR A 190 15.59 0.04 -11.30
N MET A 191 14.57 -0.80 -11.49
CA MET A 191 13.94 -1.57 -10.40
C MET A 191 14.94 -2.52 -9.75
N ALA A 192 15.75 -3.20 -10.55
CA ALA A 192 16.79 -4.11 -10.03
C ALA A 192 17.77 -3.37 -9.12
N LYS A 193 18.22 -2.15 -9.51
CA LYS A 193 19.11 -1.34 -8.65
C LYS A 193 18.39 -0.82 -7.40
N ALA A 194 17.12 -0.47 -7.50
CA ALA A 194 16.32 -0.05 -6.36
C ALA A 194 16.21 -1.17 -5.30
N LEU A 195 15.94 -2.39 -5.73
CA LEU A 195 15.83 -3.54 -4.82
C LEU A 195 17.19 -3.98 -4.27
N GLN A 196 18.28 -3.84 -5.04
CA GLN A 196 19.64 -4.02 -4.52
C GLN A 196 19.90 -3.05 -3.36
N MET A 197 19.67 -1.75 -3.57
CA MET A 197 19.86 -0.72 -2.55
C MET A 197 19.00 -1.02 -1.30
N ALA A 198 17.74 -1.36 -1.51
CA ALA A 198 16.83 -1.72 -0.42
C ALA A 198 17.32 -2.93 0.40
N SER A 199 17.80 -3.97 -0.28
CA SER A 199 18.35 -5.17 0.39
C SER A 199 19.61 -4.83 1.20
N GLU A 200 20.53 -4.08 0.64
CA GLU A 200 21.77 -3.70 1.31
C GLU A 200 21.52 -2.82 2.53
N VAL A 201 20.60 -1.82 2.44
CA VAL A 201 20.19 -1.00 3.59
C VAL A 201 19.48 -1.82 4.65
N PHE A 202 18.56 -2.73 4.25
CA PHE A 202 17.84 -3.60 5.17
C PHE A 202 18.79 -4.48 6.00
N HIS A 203 19.77 -5.10 5.35
CA HIS A 203 20.77 -5.93 6.05
C HIS A 203 21.77 -5.10 6.87
N SER A 204 22.11 -3.89 6.43
CA SER A 204 22.89 -2.94 7.22
C SER A 204 22.15 -2.54 8.50
N LEU A 205 20.85 -2.23 8.39
CA LEU A 205 19.99 -1.96 9.55
C LEU A 205 19.95 -3.14 10.53
N GLN A 206 19.84 -4.38 10.00
CA GLN A 206 19.87 -5.57 10.85
C GLN A 206 21.18 -5.70 11.65
N LYS A 207 22.33 -5.48 11.00
CA LYS A 207 23.66 -5.50 11.66
C LYS A 207 23.74 -4.42 12.72
N LEU A 208 23.28 -3.21 12.43
CA LEU A 208 23.30 -2.09 13.37
C LEU A 208 22.42 -2.35 14.60
N LEU A 209 21.20 -2.86 14.41
CA LEU A 209 20.29 -3.23 15.50
C LEU A 209 20.92 -4.30 16.41
N LYS A 210 21.52 -5.36 15.84
CA LYS A 210 22.23 -6.40 16.60
C LYS A 210 23.41 -5.82 17.38
N ALA A 211 24.22 -4.96 16.76
CA ALA A 211 25.37 -4.33 17.42
C ALA A 211 24.96 -3.46 18.61
N LYS A 212 23.78 -2.82 18.51
CA LYS A 212 23.19 -2.04 19.61
C LYS A 212 22.37 -2.86 20.60
N LYS A 213 22.33 -4.19 20.44
CA LYS A 213 21.56 -5.15 21.27
C LYS A 213 20.05 -4.94 21.22
N PHE A 214 19.53 -4.38 20.13
CA PHE A 214 18.10 -4.32 19.85
C PHE A 214 17.58 -5.66 19.29
N ASN A 215 16.30 -5.92 19.52
CA ASN A 215 15.61 -7.05 18.92
C ASN A 215 15.52 -6.88 17.40
N THR A 216 15.72 -7.97 16.65
CA THR A 216 15.61 -8.04 15.18
C THR A 216 14.47 -8.93 14.72
N ASN A 217 13.50 -9.25 15.60
CA ASN A 217 12.25 -9.87 15.21
C ASN A 217 11.49 -8.97 14.23
N LYS A 218 10.64 -9.58 13.42
CA LYS A 218 9.96 -8.88 12.34
C LYS A 218 8.46 -8.75 12.62
N GLY A 219 7.92 -7.59 12.31
CA GLY A 219 6.49 -7.35 12.31
C GLY A 219 5.78 -8.01 11.12
N ASP A 220 4.48 -7.79 11.00
CA ASP A 220 3.61 -8.41 9.99
C ASP A 220 4.04 -8.13 8.55
N GLU A 221 4.68 -7.00 8.31
CA GLU A 221 5.10 -6.56 6.97
C GLU A 221 6.58 -6.81 6.66
N GLY A 222 7.28 -7.51 7.56
CA GLY A 222 8.66 -7.93 7.35
C GLY A 222 9.73 -6.93 7.78
N GLY A 223 9.36 -5.74 8.26
CA GLY A 223 10.27 -4.79 8.93
C GLY A 223 10.65 -5.26 10.34
N PHE A 224 11.75 -4.74 10.89
CA PHE A 224 12.17 -5.04 12.26
C PHE A 224 11.25 -4.36 13.28
N ALA A 225 11.10 -4.95 14.44
CA ALA A 225 10.23 -4.47 15.51
C ALA A 225 10.99 -4.22 16.84
N PRO A 226 12.04 -3.38 16.84
CA PRO A 226 12.77 -3.09 18.08
C PRO A 226 11.98 -2.21 19.03
N ASN A 227 12.25 -2.30 20.33
CA ASN A 227 11.80 -1.33 21.32
C ASN A 227 12.68 -0.08 21.23
N LEU A 228 12.15 0.99 20.66
CA LEU A 228 12.82 2.28 20.52
C LEU A 228 12.12 3.35 21.34
N LYS A 229 12.83 4.43 21.63
CA LYS A 229 12.33 5.51 22.50
C LYS A 229 11.47 6.52 21.78
N SER A 230 11.64 6.66 20.46
CA SER A 230 10.92 7.65 19.67
C SER A 230 11.01 7.37 18.16
N ALA A 231 10.24 8.12 17.37
CA ALA A 231 10.35 8.13 15.92
C ALA A 231 11.74 8.62 15.46
N GLU A 232 12.34 9.56 16.18
CA GLU A 232 13.68 10.08 15.87
C GLU A 232 14.75 8.99 16.04
N GLU A 233 14.65 8.14 17.06
CA GLU A 233 15.61 7.03 17.22
C GLU A 233 15.50 6.03 16.06
N ALA A 234 14.28 5.75 15.59
CA ALA A 234 14.07 4.92 14.40
C ALA A 234 14.71 5.56 13.16
N LEU A 235 14.46 6.85 12.93
CA LEU A 235 15.01 7.59 11.79
C LEU A 235 16.53 7.76 11.86
N ASP A 236 17.11 7.93 13.06
CA ASP A 236 18.56 7.97 13.27
C ASP A 236 19.22 6.63 12.93
N LEU A 237 18.60 5.50 13.35
CA LEU A 237 19.07 4.16 12.98
C LEU A 237 18.98 3.88 11.49
N MET A 238 17.88 4.28 10.86
CA MET A 238 17.71 4.17 9.41
C MET A 238 18.75 5.03 8.66
N SER A 239 18.97 6.26 9.13
CA SER A 239 19.98 7.15 8.54
C SER A 239 21.37 6.57 8.59
N GLN A 240 21.76 6.00 9.75
CA GLN A 240 23.04 5.32 9.90
C GLN A 240 23.13 4.09 8.99
N ALA A 241 22.05 3.29 8.89
CA ALA A 241 22.03 2.10 8.04
C ALA A 241 22.19 2.42 6.55
N VAL A 242 21.61 3.52 6.08
CA VAL A 242 21.78 4.02 4.70
C VAL A 242 23.26 4.39 4.43
N VAL A 243 23.89 5.12 5.37
CA VAL A 243 25.30 5.53 5.27
C VAL A 243 26.23 4.31 5.33
N ASP A 244 25.97 3.38 6.27
CA ASP A 244 26.78 2.16 6.43
C ASP A 244 26.66 1.22 5.20
N ALA A 245 25.53 1.28 4.47
CA ALA A 245 25.35 0.58 3.20
C ALA A 245 26.05 1.29 2.01
N GLY A 246 26.67 2.45 2.23
CA GLY A 246 27.40 3.19 1.20
C GLY A 246 26.53 4.12 0.33
N TYR A 247 25.31 4.44 0.77
CA TYR A 247 24.40 5.30 0.03
C TYR A 247 24.29 6.71 0.62
N ALA A 248 23.99 7.69 -0.25
CA ALA A 248 23.81 9.07 0.15
C ALA A 248 22.36 9.30 0.64
N LEU A 249 22.23 9.68 1.91
CA LEU A 249 20.96 9.98 2.54
C LEU A 249 20.24 11.15 1.84
N GLY A 250 18.98 10.98 1.50
CA GLY A 250 18.15 11.97 0.81
C GLY A 250 18.37 12.05 -0.71
N LYS A 251 19.55 11.66 -1.20
CA LYS A 251 19.86 11.64 -2.64
C LYS A 251 19.59 10.26 -3.25
N ASP A 252 20.13 9.21 -2.62
CA ASP A 252 19.97 7.84 -3.09
C ASP A 252 18.78 7.17 -2.40
N VAL A 253 18.66 7.37 -1.09
CA VAL A 253 17.57 6.81 -0.27
C VAL A 253 16.91 7.93 0.52
N ALA A 254 15.63 8.13 0.32
CA ALA A 254 14.74 8.98 1.10
C ALA A 254 13.90 8.14 2.07
N PHE A 255 13.14 8.80 2.95
CA PHE A 255 12.27 8.16 3.92
C PHE A 255 10.80 8.47 3.66
N ALA A 256 9.94 7.54 4.09
CA ALA A 256 8.51 7.75 4.20
C ALA A 256 8.02 7.24 5.56
N LEU A 257 6.96 7.83 6.05
CA LEU A 257 6.28 7.45 7.29
C LEU A 257 4.84 7.07 7.01
N ASP A 258 4.35 6.06 7.72
CA ASP A 258 2.93 5.87 7.97
C ASP A 258 2.72 6.05 9.48
N CYS A 259 2.00 7.11 9.85
CA CYS A 259 1.73 7.40 11.25
C CYS A 259 0.57 6.58 11.77
N ALA A 260 -0.42 6.25 10.92
CA ALA A 260 -1.71 5.65 11.30
C ALA A 260 -2.31 6.37 12.53
N ALA A 261 -2.41 7.70 12.46
CA ALA A 261 -2.65 8.54 13.63
C ALA A 261 -4.02 8.31 14.29
N SER A 262 -4.99 7.74 13.57
CA SER A 262 -6.29 7.33 14.13
C SER A 262 -6.11 6.30 15.26
N GLU A 263 -5.09 5.44 15.20
CA GLU A 263 -4.82 4.41 16.22
C GLU A 263 -4.45 5.00 17.60
N PHE A 264 -3.86 6.18 17.62
CA PHE A 264 -3.49 6.87 18.85
C PHE A 264 -4.26 8.17 19.10
N TYR A 265 -5.28 8.47 18.29
CA TYR A 265 -6.22 9.55 18.59
C TYR A 265 -7.15 9.16 19.74
N SER A 266 -7.35 10.06 20.69
CA SER A 266 -8.31 9.91 21.79
C SER A 266 -9.52 10.81 21.54
N LYS A 267 -10.68 10.19 21.26
CA LYS A 267 -11.95 10.92 21.10
C LYS A 267 -12.35 11.65 22.38
N GLU A 268 -12.01 11.09 23.56
CA GLU A 268 -12.29 11.69 24.87
C GLU A 268 -11.47 12.96 25.09
N LYS A 269 -10.16 12.92 24.79
CA LYS A 269 -9.25 14.05 24.98
C LYS A 269 -9.23 15.00 23.79
N GLN A 270 -9.83 14.61 22.66
CA GLN A 270 -9.69 15.28 21.36
C GLN A 270 -8.23 15.61 21.03
N ALA A 271 -7.36 14.65 21.27
CA ALA A 271 -5.91 14.79 21.17
C ALA A 271 -5.25 13.46 20.78
N TYR A 272 -4.06 13.55 20.27
CA TYR A 272 -3.22 12.40 19.92
C TYR A 272 -2.37 12.01 21.12
N VAL A 273 -2.47 10.74 21.55
CA VAL A 273 -1.74 10.22 22.71
C VAL A 273 -0.77 9.14 22.24
N PHE A 274 0.51 9.33 22.45
CA PHE A 274 1.53 8.31 22.19
C PHE A 274 1.45 7.21 23.25
N LYS A 275 0.40 6.39 23.12
CA LYS A 275 -0.04 5.40 24.12
C LYS A 275 1.05 4.39 24.48
N LYS A 276 1.81 3.95 23.46
CA LYS A 276 2.88 2.93 23.67
C LYS A 276 4.08 3.53 24.39
N ALA A 277 4.51 4.73 24.00
CA ALA A 277 5.61 5.43 24.68
C ALA A 277 5.24 5.80 26.14
N VAL A 278 4.01 6.22 26.38
CA VAL A 278 3.51 6.53 27.74
C VAL A 278 3.43 5.23 28.58
N LYS A 279 2.84 4.16 28.04
CA LYS A 279 2.74 2.86 28.73
C LYS A 279 4.11 2.28 29.08
N ALA A 280 5.11 2.50 28.22
CA ALA A 280 6.49 2.06 28.46
C ALA A 280 7.28 2.96 29.43
N GLY A 281 6.68 4.05 29.92
CA GLY A 281 7.35 5.00 30.83
C GLY A 281 8.43 5.86 30.12
N ILE A 282 8.43 5.90 28.79
CA ILE A 282 9.36 6.70 27.98
C ILE A 282 8.94 8.17 28.01
N LEU A 283 7.63 8.43 27.93
CA LEU A 283 7.05 9.76 28.03
C LEU A 283 6.07 9.84 29.21
N SER A 284 6.00 11.00 29.85
CA SER A 284 4.84 11.31 30.70
C SER A 284 3.59 11.48 29.82
N GLU A 285 2.41 11.31 30.39
CA GLU A 285 1.15 11.47 29.67
C GLU A 285 1.02 12.88 29.06
N GLU A 286 1.44 13.91 29.80
CA GLU A 286 1.46 15.29 29.32
C GLU A 286 2.34 15.47 28.07
N LYS A 287 3.58 14.93 28.09
CA LYS A 287 4.51 15.01 26.96
C LYS A 287 4.09 14.11 25.79
N GLY A 288 3.42 13.01 26.08
CA GLY A 288 2.89 12.07 25.10
C GLY A 288 1.58 12.54 24.46
N THR A 289 0.88 13.52 25.01
CA THR A 289 -0.37 14.06 24.48
C THR A 289 -0.10 15.30 23.61
N LYS A 290 -0.69 15.35 22.41
CA LYS A 290 -0.53 16.44 21.43
C LYS A 290 -1.86 16.84 20.84
N THR A 291 -2.10 18.16 20.73
CA THR A 291 -3.19 18.68 19.90
C THR A 291 -2.89 18.46 18.42
N THR A 292 -3.86 18.67 17.54
CA THR A 292 -3.67 18.62 16.09
C THR A 292 -2.50 19.53 15.65
N GLU A 293 -2.44 20.75 16.12
CA GLU A 293 -1.39 21.72 15.76
C GLU A 293 -0.01 21.30 16.27
N GLN A 294 0.05 20.72 17.46
CA GLN A 294 1.28 20.21 18.04
C GLN A 294 1.81 19.00 17.26
N LEU A 295 0.92 18.08 16.82
CA LEU A 295 1.31 16.93 15.99
C LEU A 295 1.77 17.40 14.61
N ILE A 296 1.06 18.35 13.99
CA ILE A 296 1.48 18.97 12.71
C ILE A 296 2.87 19.58 12.84
N SER A 297 3.14 20.30 13.94
CA SER A 297 4.45 20.92 14.17
C SER A 297 5.54 19.87 14.40
N TYR A 298 5.23 18.78 15.09
CA TYR A 298 6.15 17.66 15.30
C TYR A 298 6.50 16.97 13.97
N LEU A 299 5.50 16.71 13.12
CA LEU A 299 5.73 16.13 11.78
C LEU A 299 6.57 17.07 10.90
N GLU A 300 6.30 18.37 10.93
CA GLU A 300 7.11 19.37 10.23
C GLU A 300 8.58 19.33 10.68
N ASP A 301 8.83 19.26 11.98
CA ASP A 301 10.19 19.22 12.53
C ASP A 301 10.94 17.94 12.15
N LEU A 302 10.25 16.79 12.09
CA LEU A 302 10.83 15.56 11.54
C LEU A 302 11.25 15.74 10.07
N THR A 303 10.44 16.42 9.25
CA THR A 303 10.79 16.66 7.83
C THR A 303 11.93 17.64 7.64
N LYS A 304 12.21 18.53 8.61
CA LYS A 304 13.38 19.43 8.61
C LYS A 304 14.67 18.68 8.98
N LYS A 305 14.55 17.66 9.85
CA LYS A 305 15.70 16.90 10.38
C LYS A 305 16.09 15.73 9.49
N TYR A 306 15.12 15.07 8.87
CA TYR A 306 15.31 13.85 8.07
C TYR A 306 14.80 14.03 6.64
N PRO A 307 15.32 13.28 5.65
CA PRO A 307 14.88 13.36 4.26
C PRO A 307 13.54 12.63 4.03
N ILE A 308 12.52 13.02 4.78
CA ILE A 308 11.17 12.48 4.67
C ILE A 308 10.49 13.13 3.47
N VAL A 309 10.08 12.32 2.49
CA VAL A 309 9.42 12.76 1.26
C VAL A 309 7.92 12.41 1.23
N SER A 310 7.45 11.57 2.16
CA SER A 310 6.05 11.13 2.22
C SER A 310 5.63 10.87 3.67
N ILE A 311 4.43 11.32 4.03
CA ILE A 311 3.76 11.03 5.30
C ILE A 311 2.35 10.56 4.99
N GLU A 312 2.00 9.36 5.46
CA GLU A 312 0.69 8.74 5.35
C GLU A 312 -0.03 8.87 6.67
N ASP A 313 -1.32 9.20 6.61
CA ASP A 313 -2.25 9.31 7.75
C ASP A 313 -1.62 9.98 8.98
N GLY A 314 -1.05 11.16 8.74
CA GLY A 314 -0.39 11.97 9.78
C GLY A 314 -1.33 12.50 10.86
N LEU A 315 -2.65 12.43 10.63
CA LEU A 315 -3.73 12.84 11.53
C LEU A 315 -4.89 11.84 11.47
N ASP A 316 -5.87 11.97 12.37
CA ASP A 316 -7.08 11.14 12.41
C ASP A 316 -7.87 11.21 11.09
N GLU A 317 -8.41 10.07 10.64
CA GLU A 317 -9.13 9.92 9.36
C GLU A 317 -10.36 10.84 9.22
N ASN A 318 -10.87 11.38 10.32
CA ASN A 318 -12.00 12.30 10.35
C ASN A 318 -11.57 13.78 10.52
N ASP A 319 -10.28 14.06 10.77
CA ASP A 319 -9.77 15.43 10.94
C ASP A 319 -9.40 16.09 9.58
N TRP A 320 -10.42 16.32 8.76
CA TRP A 320 -10.27 16.94 7.42
C TRP A 320 -9.62 18.33 7.47
N LYS A 321 -9.91 19.13 8.51
CA LYS A 321 -9.34 20.47 8.68
C LYS A 321 -7.88 20.42 9.10
N GLY A 322 -7.54 19.47 9.95
CA GLY A 322 -6.15 19.20 10.32
C GLY A 322 -5.33 18.74 9.11
N MET A 323 -5.87 17.82 8.30
CA MET A 323 -5.22 17.35 7.06
C MET A 323 -4.98 18.49 6.06
N GLU A 324 -5.96 19.40 5.86
CA GLU A 324 -5.79 20.62 5.06
C GLU A 324 -4.67 21.50 5.61
N SER A 325 -4.63 21.70 6.94
CA SER A 325 -3.61 22.48 7.62
C SER A 325 -2.21 21.87 7.48
N LEU A 326 -2.09 20.54 7.63
CA LEU A 326 -0.85 19.80 7.43
C LEU A 326 -0.37 19.94 5.97
N THR A 327 -1.26 19.72 5.01
CA THR A 327 -0.95 19.83 3.58
C THR A 327 -0.54 21.25 3.20
N LYS A 328 -1.22 22.27 3.70
CA LYS A 328 -0.85 23.67 3.51
C LYS A 328 0.54 23.97 4.06
N LYS A 329 0.90 23.39 5.21
CA LYS A 329 2.16 23.65 5.91
C LYS A 329 3.36 23.01 5.24
N ILE A 330 3.29 21.74 4.88
CA ILE A 330 4.43 20.98 4.36
C ILE A 330 4.21 20.35 2.98
N GLY A 331 2.99 20.31 2.46
CA GLY A 331 2.63 19.59 1.23
C GLY A 331 3.31 20.07 -0.05
N LYS A 332 3.99 21.24 -0.04
CA LYS A 332 4.83 21.67 -1.17
C LYS A 332 6.14 20.88 -1.27
N LYS A 333 6.60 20.28 -0.18
CA LYS A 333 7.88 19.58 -0.06
C LYS A 333 7.73 18.09 0.27
N VAL A 334 6.59 17.72 0.82
CA VAL A 334 6.30 16.37 1.32
C VAL A 334 4.96 15.90 0.75
N GLN A 335 4.94 14.68 0.27
CA GLN A 335 3.71 13.99 -0.12
C GLN A 335 2.90 13.66 1.12
N ILE A 336 1.66 14.15 1.20
CA ILE A 336 0.71 13.83 2.25
C ILE A 336 -0.29 12.83 1.67
N VAL A 337 -0.24 11.62 2.17
CA VAL A 337 -1.04 10.49 1.67
C VAL A 337 -2.23 10.27 2.61
N GLY A 338 -3.43 10.21 2.06
CA GLY A 338 -4.60 9.75 2.80
C GLY A 338 -4.88 8.28 2.47
N ASP A 339 -4.90 7.43 3.50
CA ASP A 339 -5.30 6.03 3.45
C ASP A 339 -6.71 5.87 4.03
N ASP A 340 -6.85 5.81 5.34
CA ASP A 340 -8.12 5.62 6.04
C ASP A 340 -9.10 6.77 5.80
N THR A 341 -8.58 7.98 5.54
CA THR A 341 -9.39 9.14 5.15
C THR A 341 -10.21 8.87 3.88
N TYR A 342 -9.67 8.13 2.92
CA TYR A 342 -10.27 7.90 1.60
C TYR A 342 -10.72 6.47 1.35
N CYS A 343 -10.10 5.47 1.98
CA CYS A 343 -10.40 4.04 1.79
C CYS A 343 -10.52 3.64 0.30
N THR A 344 -9.64 4.18 -0.56
CA THR A 344 -9.68 3.96 -2.03
C THR A 344 -11.02 4.33 -2.68
N ASN A 345 -11.87 5.11 -2.01
CA ASN A 345 -13.21 5.45 -2.44
C ASN A 345 -13.22 6.67 -3.36
N PRO A 346 -13.81 6.60 -4.59
CA PRO A 346 -13.86 7.70 -5.54
C PRO A 346 -14.55 8.96 -5.00
N GLU A 347 -15.65 8.81 -4.24
CA GLU A 347 -16.40 9.94 -3.68
C GLU A 347 -15.60 10.65 -2.59
N LEU A 348 -14.99 9.89 -1.66
CA LEU A 348 -14.16 10.46 -0.59
C LEU A 348 -12.90 11.10 -1.15
N THR A 349 -12.28 10.50 -2.16
CA THR A 349 -11.11 11.09 -2.84
C THR A 349 -11.48 12.39 -3.56
N SER A 350 -12.63 12.44 -4.23
CA SER A 350 -13.14 13.67 -4.86
C SER A 350 -13.38 14.77 -3.83
N LYS A 351 -13.94 14.42 -2.67
CA LYS A 351 -14.11 15.35 -1.54
C LYS A 351 -12.75 15.87 -1.04
N GLY A 352 -11.76 14.98 -0.86
CA GLY A 352 -10.41 15.36 -0.45
C GLY A 352 -9.75 16.34 -1.42
N VAL A 353 -9.89 16.09 -2.73
CA VAL A 353 -9.41 16.98 -3.79
C VAL A 353 -10.06 18.36 -3.67
N SER A 354 -11.38 18.43 -3.51
CA SER A 354 -12.10 19.71 -3.40
C SER A 354 -11.70 20.54 -2.18
N LEU A 355 -11.30 19.88 -1.08
CA LEU A 355 -10.82 20.51 0.15
C LEU A 355 -9.30 20.75 0.16
N SER A 356 -8.55 20.23 -0.81
CA SER A 356 -7.08 20.19 -0.75
C SER A 356 -6.55 19.55 0.54
N ALA A 357 -7.27 18.52 1.04
CA ALA A 357 -6.99 17.92 2.32
C ALA A 357 -5.65 17.17 2.36
N THR A 358 -5.26 16.57 1.22
CA THR A 358 -3.95 15.91 1.02
C THR A 358 -3.43 16.26 -0.38
N ASN A 359 -2.34 15.63 -0.81
CA ASN A 359 -1.82 15.72 -2.19
C ASN A 359 -1.48 14.35 -2.80
N SER A 360 -1.91 13.28 -2.12
CA SER A 360 -1.73 11.89 -2.56
C SER A 360 -2.81 10.99 -1.95
N VAL A 361 -3.07 9.85 -2.58
CA VAL A 361 -4.00 8.84 -2.09
C VAL A 361 -3.33 7.47 -2.05
N LEU A 362 -3.58 6.69 -0.99
CA LEU A 362 -3.22 5.28 -0.92
C LEU A 362 -4.29 4.43 -1.63
N ILE A 363 -3.88 3.41 -2.34
CA ILE A 363 -4.74 2.56 -3.16
C ILE A 363 -4.65 1.12 -2.68
N LYS A 364 -5.70 0.64 -2.07
CA LYS A 364 -5.88 -0.74 -1.60
C LYS A 364 -7.15 -1.33 -2.22
N LEU A 365 -7.01 -2.26 -3.17
CA LEU A 365 -8.16 -2.81 -3.90
C LEU A 365 -9.28 -3.34 -2.99
N ASN A 366 -8.91 -3.97 -1.87
CA ASN A 366 -9.90 -4.59 -0.98
C ASN A 366 -10.67 -3.57 -0.12
N GLN A 367 -10.19 -2.32 0.02
CA GLN A 367 -10.91 -1.26 0.73
C GLN A 367 -12.18 -0.83 -0.02
N ILE A 368 -12.18 -0.98 -1.36
CA ILE A 368 -13.33 -0.62 -2.20
C ILE A 368 -14.00 -1.84 -2.85
N GLY A 369 -13.24 -2.87 -3.22
CA GLY A 369 -13.74 -4.18 -3.61
C GLY A 369 -13.92 -4.45 -5.09
N THR A 370 -13.56 -3.52 -6.00
CA THR A 370 -13.51 -3.76 -7.45
C THR A 370 -12.30 -3.11 -8.11
N LEU A 371 -11.85 -3.67 -9.23
CA LEU A 371 -10.83 -3.07 -10.07
C LEU A 371 -11.31 -1.76 -10.70
N THR A 372 -12.58 -1.71 -11.11
CA THR A 372 -13.19 -0.54 -11.75
C THR A 372 -13.18 0.69 -10.84
N GLU A 373 -13.68 0.58 -9.60
CA GLU A 373 -13.68 1.69 -8.64
C GLU A 373 -12.24 2.09 -8.24
N THR A 374 -11.34 1.12 -8.12
CA THR A 374 -9.91 1.37 -7.86
C THR A 374 -9.28 2.23 -8.97
N ILE A 375 -9.53 1.90 -10.23
CA ILE A 375 -9.06 2.69 -11.38
C ILE A 375 -9.69 4.09 -11.40
N GLN A 376 -10.97 4.22 -11.06
CA GLN A 376 -11.65 5.52 -10.94
C GLN A 376 -10.96 6.41 -9.90
N THR A 377 -10.64 5.88 -8.73
CA THR A 377 -9.94 6.62 -7.66
C THR A 377 -8.56 7.10 -8.12
N ILE A 378 -7.76 6.23 -8.77
CA ILE A 378 -6.46 6.62 -9.32
C ILE A 378 -6.61 7.73 -10.37
N ASN A 379 -7.63 7.65 -11.23
CA ASN A 379 -7.88 8.65 -12.26
C ASN A 379 -8.30 10.00 -11.66
N ILE A 380 -9.08 10.02 -10.58
CA ILE A 380 -9.45 11.24 -9.85
C ILE A 380 -8.17 11.91 -9.29
N ALA A 381 -7.33 11.14 -8.61
CA ALA A 381 -6.07 11.63 -8.07
C ALA A 381 -5.18 12.24 -9.17
N LYS A 382 -4.96 11.52 -10.26
CA LYS A 382 -4.14 12.00 -11.39
C LYS A 382 -4.67 13.28 -12.02
N LYS A 383 -5.99 13.38 -12.22
CA LYS A 383 -6.63 14.59 -12.75
C LYS A 383 -6.43 15.81 -11.86
N ALA A 384 -6.32 15.59 -10.55
CA ALA A 384 -6.05 16.63 -9.56
C ALA A 384 -4.55 16.93 -9.37
N ASN A 385 -3.65 16.33 -10.18
CA ASN A 385 -2.20 16.37 -9.98
C ASN A 385 -1.75 15.78 -8.64
N TRP A 386 -2.53 14.86 -8.07
CA TRP A 386 -2.14 14.06 -6.91
C TRP A 386 -1.42 12.80 -7.35
N THR A 387 -0.48 12.35 -6.55
CA THR A 387 0.11 11.03 -6.68
C THR A 387 -0.83 9.95 -6.15
N ALA A 388 -0.61 8.70 -6.57
CA ALA A 388 -1.29 7.54 -6.04
C ALA A 388 -0.25 6.48 -5.68
N VAL A 389 -0.35 5.92 -4.48
CA VAL A 389 0.54 4.86 -3.98
C VAL A 389 -0.24 3.55 -3.96
N VAL A 390 0.10 2.59 -4.80
CA VAL A 390 -0.52 1.26 -4.76
C VAL A 390 0.04 0.48 -3.57
N SER A 391 -0.85 -0.06 -2.74
CA SER A 391 -0.48 -0.64 -1.45
C SER A 391 -0.98 -2.06 -1.27
N HIS A 392 -0.21 -2.83 -0.49
CA HIS A 392 -0.60 -4.11 0.10
C HIS A 392 -1.49 -3.91 1.34
N ARG A 393 -1.80 -5.01 2.03
CA ARG A 393 -2.37 -5.03 3.37
C ARG A 393 -1.45 -5.78 4.34
N SER A 394 -1.74 -5.67 5.64
CA SER A 394 -0.99 -6.40 6.68
C SER A 394 -1.14 -7.92 6.54
N GLY A 395 -2.33 -8.43 6.24
CA GLY A 395 -2.56 -9.83 5.87
C GLY A 395 -2.52 -10.03 4.36
N GLU A 396 -1.41 -10.51 3.84
CA GLU A 396 -1.18 -10.71 2.40
C GLU A 396 -1.18 -12.19 2.02
N THR A 397 -1.29 -12.42 0.72
CA THR A 397 -1.06 -13.70 0.07
C THR A 397 0.11 -13.56 -0.92
N GLU A 398 0.50 -14.65 -1.59
CA GLU A 398 1.47 -14.59 -2.69
C GLU A 398 0.95 -13.91 -3.97
N ASP A 399 -0.31 -13.49 -4.00
CA ASP A 399 -0.90 -12.75 -5.12
C ASP A 399 -0.16 -11.44 -5.38
N ALA A 400 0.31 -11.24 -6.62
CA ALA A 400 1.12 -10.09 -7.01
C ALA A 400 0.36 -9.10 -7.93
N PHE A 401 -0.99 -9.11 -7.93
CA PHE A 401 -1.81 -8.25 -8.79
C PHE A 401 -1.46 -6.77 -8.68
N ILE A 402 -1.16 -6.31 -7.46
CA ILE A 402 -0.84 -4.89 -7.21
C ILE A 402 0.44 -4.42 -7.91
N ALA A 403 1.39 -5.32 -8.18
CA ALA A 403 2.58 -4.98 -8.96
C ALA A 403 2.23 -4.66 -10.42
N ASP A 404 1.39 -5.50 -11.05
CA ASP A 404 0.88 -5.27 -12.40
C ASP A 404 0.00 -4.00 -12.46
N LEU A 405 -0.85 -3.76 -11.45
CA LEU A 405 -1.70 -2.57 -11.36
C LEU A 405 -0.88 -1.29 -11.29
N ALA A 406 0.15 -1.24 -10.45
CA ALA A 406 1.02 -0.08 -10.31
C ALA A 406 1.72 0.28 -11.63
N VAL A 407 2.22 -0.71 -12.36
CA VAL A 407 2.85 -0.51 -13.67
C VAL A 407 1.83 -0.15 -14.74
N ALA A 408 0.68 -0.84 -14.77
CA ALA A 408 -0.38 -0.59 -15.75
C ALA A 408 -0.86 0.85 -15.75
N LEU A 409 -1.01 1.42 -14.58
CA LEU A 409 -1.49 2.78 -14.41
C LEU A 409 -0.36 3.79 -14.20
N SER A 410 0.90 3.35 -14.27
CA SER A 410 2.06 4.25 -14.07
C SER A 410 1.88 5.13 -12.83
N THR A 411 1.54 4.52 -11.68
CA THR A 411 1.31 5.26 -10.44
C THR A 411 2.62 5.79 -9.86
N GLY A 412 3.75 5.20 -10.26
CA GLY A 412 5.09 5.62 -9.89
C GLY A 412 5.54 5.23 -8.49
N GLN A 413 4.65 4.70 -7.65
CA GLN A 413 4.95 4.30 -6.27
C GLN A 413 4.20 3.03 -5.89
N ILE A 414 4.83 2.19 -5.04
CA ILE A 414 4.21 0.99 -4.46
C ILE A 414 4.68 0.80 -3.02
N LYS A 415 3.73 0.55 -2.10
CA LYS A 415 3.97 0.20 -0.70
C LYS A 415 3.59 -1.27 -0.52
N THR A 416 4.58 -2.16 -0.38
CA THR A 416 4.32 -3.61 -0.34
C THR A 416 5.24 -4.37 0.63
N GLY A 417 5.52 -3.74 1.76
CA GLY A 417 6.28 -4.34 2.86
C GLY A 417 7.80 -4.26 2.67
N SER A 418 8.51 -5.03 3.45
CA SER A 418 9.97 -5.00 3.55
C SER A 418 10.67 -5.99 2.61
N MET A 419 12.01 -6.05 2.68
CA MET A 419 12.85 -7.05 1.99
C MET A 419 12.86 -8.40 2.73
N SER A 420 11.73 -8.81 3.26
CA SER A 420 11.54 -10.11 3.90
C SER A 420 10.06 -10.53 3.87
N ARG A 421 9.79 -11.81 4.14
CA ARG A 421 8.50 -12.50 3.99
C ARG A 421 8.11 -12.71 2.53
N SER A 422 7.84 -13.96 2.14
CA SER A 422 7.66 -14.39 0.75
C SER A 422 6.50 -13.68 0.06
N GLU A 423 5.42 -13.42 0.77
CA GLU A 423 4.24 -12.72 0.25
C GLU A 423 4.52 -11.25 -0.11
N ARG A 424 5.53 -10.61 0.49
CA ARG A 424 6.01 -9.28 0.12
C ARG A 424 6.96 -9.36 -1.06
N ILE A 425 7.94 -10.26 -0.99
CA ILE A 425 8.94 -10.49 -2.03
C ILE A 425 8.30 -10.91 -3.35
N ALA A 426 7.17 -11.64 -3.34
CA ALA A 426 6.43 -11.99 -4.54
C ALA A 426 6.10 -10.78 -5.43
N LYS A 427 5.70 -9.64 -4.84
CA LYS A 427 5.40 -8.40 -5.56
C LYS A 427 6.67 -7.79 -6.17
N TYR A 428 7.77 -7.76 -5.43
CA TYR A 428 9.06 -7.27 -5.93
C TYR A 428 9.62 -8.15 -7.04
N ASN A 429 9.53 -9.48 -6.91
CA ASN A 429 9.91 -10.42 -7.97
C ASN A 429 9.06 -10.21 -9.23
N ARG A 430 7.75 -9.91 -9.06
CA ARG A 430 6.88 -9.59 -10.19
C ARG A 430 7.31 -8.30 -10.89
N LEU A 431 7.71 -7.27 -10.15
CA LEU A 431 8.22 -6.02 -10.73
C LEU A 431 9.53 -6.23 -11.50
N LEU A 432 10.45 -7.07 -11.00
CA LEU A 432 11.67 -7.46 -11.74
C LEU A 432 11.32 -8.19 -13.04
N ALA A 433 10.35 -9.13 -13.00
CA ALA A 433 9.90 -9.82 -14.20
C ALA A 433 9.29 -8.85 -15.23
N ILE A 434 8.53 -7.85 -14.77
CA ILE A 434 7.97 -6.80 -15.66
C ILE A 434 9.11 -5.93 -16.24
N GLU A 435 10.12 -5.56 -15.44
CA GLU A 435 11.28 -4.82 -15.93
C GLU A 435 11.98 -5.60 -17.06
N MET A 436 12.21 -6.90 -16.88
CA MET A 436 12.79 -7.76 -17.89
C MET A 436 11.93 -7.83 -19.17
N GLN A 437 10.59 -7.93 -19.04
CA GLN A 437 9.67 -7.94 -20.18
C GLN A 437 9.67 -6.61 -20.94
N LEU A 438 9.84 -5.49 -20.26
CA LEU A 438 9.90 -4.15 -20.86
C LEU A 438 11.25 -3.87 -21.54
N GLY A 439 12.33 -4.50 -21.06
CA GLY A 439 13.69 -4.27 -21.57
C GLY A 439 14.04 -2.80 -21.60
N ASN A 440 14.51 -2.29 -22.73
CA ASN A 440 14.90 -0.88 -22.90
C ASN A 440 13.75 0.12 -22.79
N LYS A 441 12.50 -0.33 -22.75
CA LYS A 441 11.32 0.52 -22.53
C LYS A 441 10.98 0.69 -21.05
N ALA A 442 11.66 -0.02 -20.15
CA ALA A 442 11.47 0.11 -18.72
C ALA A 442 11.89 1.52 -18.26
N LYS A 443 10.99 2.19 -17.53
CA LYS A 443 11.24 3.51 -16.96
C LYS A 443 11.13 3.45 -15.45
N TYR A 444 12.16 3.91 -14.74
CA TYR A 444 12.16 4.11 -13.30
C TYR A 444 12.45 5.58 -13.02
N LEU A 445 11.49 6.30 -12.48
CA LEU A 445 11.58 7.77 -12.37
C LEU A 445 12.38 8.24 -11.15
N GLY A 446 12.58 7.40 -10.13
CA GLY A 446 13.23 7.79 -8.90
C GLY A 446 12.50 8.97 -8.23
N SER A 447 13.23 9.99 -7.83
CA SER A 447 12.66 11.20 -7.19
C SER A 447 11.64 11.95 -8.06
N LYS A 448 11.66 11.78 -9.38
CA LYS A 448 10.68 12.42 -10.29
C LYS A 448 9.28 11.82 -10.17
N THR A 449 9.10 10.74 -9.42
CA THR A 449 7.78 10.18 -9.13
C THR A 449 6.91 11.13 -8.29
N PHE A 450 7.53 12.05 -7.56
CA PHE A 450 6.85 13.08 -6.76
C PHE A 450 6.52 14.33 -7.60
N TYR A 451 5.83 14.13 -8.73
CA TYR A 451 5.50 15.21 -9.67
C TYR A 451 4.55 16.28 -9.08
N ASN A 452 3.88 15.96 -7.98
CA ASN A 452 3.01 16.85 -7.22
C ASN A 452 3.77 17.81 -6.30
N LEU A 453 5.07 17.62 -6.09
CA LEU A 453 5.88 18.47 -5.21
C LEU A 453 6.58 19.56 -6.02
N SER A 454 6.55 20.80 -5.50
CA SER A 454 7.19 21.96 -6.14
C SER A 454 8.69 22.08 -5.85
N THR A 455 9.18 21.39 -4.82
CA THR A 455 10.60 21.38 -4.44
C THR A 455 10.96 19.98 -3.95
N PRO A 456 11.96 19.29 -4.55
CA PRO A 456 12.47 18.04 -3.99
C PRO A 456 12.99 18.28 -2.56
N ALA A 457 12.77 17.30 -1.67
CA ALA A 457 13.21 17.38 -0.28
C ALA A 457 14.70 17.75 -0.21
N ALA A 458 15.03 18.80 0.54
CA ALA A 458 16.38 19.29 0.68
C ALA A 458 17.24 18.24 1.37
N THR A 459 18.44 18.01 0.82
CA THR A 459 19.48 17.21 1.49
C THR A 459 19.76 17.79 2.87
N PRO A 460 19.71 17.00 3.97
CA PRO A 460 20.03 17.51 5.30
C PRO A 460 21.42 18.15 5.31
N LYS A 461 21.55 19.32 5.92
CA LYS A 461 22.87 19.93 6.16
C LYS A 461 23.70 18.95 6.99
N LYS A 462 24.91 18.63 6.53
CA LYS A 462 25.85 17.76 7.26
C LYS A 462 25.95 18.20 8.71
N SER A 463 25.60 17.34 9.65
CA SER A 463 25.98 17.53 11.06
C SER A 463 27.51 17.58 11.12
N PRO A 464 28.12 18.53 11.88
CA PRO A 464 29.56 18.58 12.00
C PRO A 464 30.08 17.28 12.64
N ALA A 465 30.93 16.57 11.92
CA ALA A 465 31.60 15.38 12.41
C ALA A 465 32.28 15.69 13.76
N LYS A 466 31.92 15.00 14.82
CA LYS A 466 32.65 15.04 16.09
C LYS A 466 34.07 14.61 15.80
N LYS A 467 35.05 15.54 15.91
CA LYS A 467 36.47 15.27 15.86
C LYS A 467 36.78 14.26 16.97
N THR A 468 37.10 13.03 16.60
CA THR A 468 37.72 12.07 17.53
C THR A 468 39.12 12.56 17.85
N THR A 469 39.32 13.10 19.03
CA THR A 469 40.64 13.36 19.60
C THR A 469 41.33 12.02 19.81
N LYS A 470 42.33 11.74 18.96
CA LYS A 470 43.28 10.64 19.20
C LYS A 470 44.02 10.95 20.49
N ALA A 471 43.76 10.19 21.52
CA ALA A 471 44.62 10.16 22.71
C ALA A 471 45.99 9.66 22.28
N LYS A 472 47.02 10.53 22.38
CA LYS A 472 48.43 10.14 22.25
C LYS A 472 48.76 9.27 23.48
N SER A 473 49.05 8.00 23.27
CA SER A 473 49.74 7.17 24.26
C SER A 473 51.19 7.70 24.38
N LYS A 474 51.51 8.22 25.52
CA LYS A 474 52.92 8.35 25.96
C LYS A 474 53.30 7.09 26.70
N LYS A 475 54.42 6.55 26.29
CA LYS A 475 55.30 5.51 26.88
C LYS A 475 54.89 4.93 28.23
#